data_e32a0f0fad941713d785c34d1060df7c
#
_entry.id   e32a0f0fad941713d785c34d1060df7c
#
_cell.length_a   1.000
_cell.length_b   1.000
_cell.length_c   1.000
_cell.angle_alpha   90.00
_cell.angle_beta   90.00
_cell.angle_gamma   90.00
#
_symmetry.space_group_name_H-M   'P 1'
#
loop_
_entity.id
_entity.type
_entity.pdbx_description
1 polymer ?
#
loop_
_entity_poly.entity_id
_entity_poly.type
_entity_poly.pdbx_seq_one_letter_code
_entity_poly.pdbx_strand_id
1 'polypeptide(L)'
;MDRDVRDLTAAGAKPKPYFPPIVVNRAARRRPDARLRVVLLNAAGGRKVREILACLKRPPLHRADVILLCEVNTGMKRRPGHDLATELAEALEMSCAYAREFGLRPPGDESEIVSYMGNAILSAAPFEEVAAVAMHKPPTPMAWPRHMRHWSRVGAPTGLVTTVKFGGEELTVGIAHLHSRCTPAERARQMATYLESFPAAGRAIFGGDLNTTTTKLSSRALILATARQMFANPDRFHAPEAYEPLFGHLRERGLEIEGANVANRATFTFSGLIPRSMRPKLDWLAVRELRPITGTAAVVPPRSSILRRRASDHDFVTVELAF
;
A
#
# COMPACT_ATOMS: atom_id res chain seq x y z
N MET A 1 32.12 -9.71 8.52
CA MET A 1 32.87 -9.01 7.44
C MET A 1 31.80 -8.56 6.43
N ASP A 2 31.20 -7.39 6.72
CA ASP A 2 30.14 -6.79 5.91
C ASP A 2 30.73 -6.39 4.54
N ARG A 3 30.40 -7.16 3.51
CA ARG A 3 30.54 -6.66 2.16
C ARG A 3 29.32 -5.77 1.88
N ASP A 4 29.48 -4.48 2.18
CA ASP A 4 28.67 -3.43 1.61
C ASP A 4 28.49 -3.72 0.11
N VAL A 5 27.28 -4.07 -0.28
CA VAL A 5 26.84 -3.94 -1.66
C VAL A 5 26.86 -2.45 -1.92
N ARG A 6 27.97 -1.96 -2.44
CA ARG A 6 28.17 -0.57 -2.83
C ARG A 6 27.00 -0.19 -3.70
N ASP A 7 26.28 0.81 -3.23
CA ASP A 7 25.26 1.52 -3.97
C ASP A 7 25.90 2.06 -5.27
N LEU A 8 25.76 1.29 -6.36
CA LEU A 8 26.21 1.69 -7.70
C LEU A 8 25.20 2.67 -8.32
N THR A 9 24.73 3.62 -7.56
CA THR A 9 24.06 4.78 -8.11
C THR A 9 25.10 5.81 -8.49
N ALA A 10 25.54 5.78 -9.74
CA ALA A 10 26.10 6.94 -10.38
C ALA A 10 25.12 8.11 -10.15
N ALA A 11 25.62 9.26 -9.72
CA ALA A 11 24.78 10.43 -9.47
C ALA A 11 23.89 10.70 -10.69
N GLY A 12 22.56 10.52 -10.54
CA GLY A 12 21.57 10.70 -11.59
C GLY A 12 20.92 9.44 -12.15
N ALA A 13 21.35 8.23 -11.82
CA ALA A 13 20.67 7.01 -12.27
C ALA A 13 19.43 6.73 -11.42
N LYS A 14 18.28 6.42 -12.07
CA LYS A 14 17.06 6.01 -11.36
C LYS A 14 17.31 4.69 -10.61
N PRO A 15 16.83 4.57 -9.35
CA PRO A 15 16.93 3.31 -8.63
C PRO A 15 16.19 2.21 -9.40
N LYS A 16 16.77 1.01 -9.45
CA LYS A 16 16.15 -0.16 -10.09
C LYS A 16 15.51 -1.07 -9.04
N PRO A 17 14.35 -1.69 -9.34
CA PRO A 17 13.75 -2.67 -8.46
C PRO A 17 14.70 -3.87 -8.28
N TYR A 18 14.78 -4.37 -7.07
CA TYR A 18 15.68 -5.50 -6.75
C TYR A 18 15.13 -6.83 -7.32
N PHE A 19 13.82 -6.95 -7.40
CA PHE A 19 13.13 -8.12 -7.94
C PHE A 19 12.19 -7.72 -9.08
N PRO A 20 12.09 -8.51 -10.16
CA PRO A 20 11.07 -8.30 -11.18
C PRO A 20 9.66 -8.53 -10.61
N PRO A 21 8.62 -7.87 -11.16
CA PRO A 21 7.24 -8.13 -10.77
C PRO A 21 6.79 -9.53 -11.16
N ILE A 22 5.85 -10.09 -10.42
CA ILE A 22 5.15 -11.33 -10.75
C ILE A 22 3.78 -10.95 -11.27
N VAL A 23 3.39 -11.49 -12.43
CA VAL A 23 2.12 -11.17 -13.08
C VAL A 23 1.37 -12.45 -13.43
N VAL A 24 0.10 -12.52 -13.05
CA VAL A 24 -0.83 -13.57 -13.43
C VAL A 24 -2.08 -12.91 -14.00
N ASN A 25 -2.25 -12.99 -15.31
CA ASN A 25 -3.44 -12.46 -15.98
C ASN A 25 -4.56 -13.50 -16.02
N ARG A 26 -5.79 -13.03 -15.83
CA ARG A 26 -7.04 -13.78 -15.99
C ARG A 26 -7.94 -13.06 -16.99
N ALA A 27 -8.89 -13.78 -17.59
CA ALA A 27 -9.88 -13.18 -18.47
C ALA A 27 -10.66 -12.08 -17.75
N ALA A 28 -10.92 -10.98 -18.46
CA ALA A 28 -11.70 -9.88 -17.92
C ALA A 28 -13.09 -10.35 -17.50
N ARG A 29 -13.51 -9.97 -16.29
CA ARG A 29 -14.91 -10.14 -15.89
C ARG A 29 -15.79 -9.14 -16.64
N ARG A 30 -16.92 -9.61 -17.16
CA ARG A 30 -17.88 -8.74 -17.84
C ARG A 30 -18.37 -7.66 -16.86
N ARG A 31 -18.35 -6.40 -17.32
CA ARG A 31 -18.82 -5.26 -16.54
C ARG A 31 -20.17 -4.81 -17.06
N PRO A 32 -21.17 -4.70 -16.19
CA PRO A 32 -22.45 -4.08 -16.56
C PRO A 32 -22.42 -2.56 -16.50
N ASP A 33 -21.52 -1.93 -15.70
CA ASP A 33 -21.62 -0.52 -15.31
C ASP A 33 -20.39 0.31 -15.71
N ALA A 34 -20.60 1.60 -15.99
CA ALA A 34 -19.56 2.62 -16.19
C ALA A 34 -18.89 3.08 -14.88
N ARG A 35 -18.93 2.25 -13.84
CA ARG A 35 -18.39 2.54 -12.51
C ARG A 35 -17.26 1.60 -12.16
N LEU A 36 -16.25 2.12 -11.47
CA LEU A 36 -15.13 1.38 -10.93
C LEU A 36 -15.20 1.37 -9.40
N ARG A 37 -15.19 0.22 -8.77
CA ARG A 37 -14.97 0.12 -7.32
C ARG A 37 -13.52 -0.19 -7.03
N VAL A 38 -12.90 0.70 -6.25
CA VAL A 38 -11.52 0.58 -5.80
C VAL A 38 -11.50 0.26 -4.31
N VAL A 39 -10.63 -0.66 -3.92
CA VAL A 39 -10.42 -1.05 -2.52
C VAL A 39 -8.92 -1.03 -2.23
N LEU A 40 -8.52 -0.42 -1.12
CA LEU A 40 -7.16 -0.41 -0.61
C LEU A 40 -7.12 -1.05 0.78
N LEU A 41 -6.08 -1.85 1.04
CA LEU A 41 -5.79 -2.42 2.35
C LEU A 41 -4.28 -2.62 2.53
N ASN A 42 -3.72 -2.17 3.66
CA ASN A 42 -2.50 -2.76 4.18
C ASN A 42 -2.87 -4.08 4.89
N ALA A 43 -2.35 -5.20 4.41
CA ALA A 43 -2.74 -6.54 4.85
C ALA A 43 -2.02 -7.04 6.10
N ALA A 44 -1.12 -6.22 6.68
CA ALA A 44 -0.33 -6.56 7.88
C ALA A 44 0.36 -7.93 7.78
N GLY A 45 1.03 -8.19 6.66
CA GLY A 45 1.69 -9.45 6.37
C GLY A 45 0.76 -10.59 5.96
N GLY A 46 -0.52 -10.33 5.71
CA GLY A 46 -1.44 -11.27 5.08
C GLY A 46 -1.72 -12.58 5.79
N ARG A 47 -1.56 -12.62 7.11
CA ARG A 47 -1.73 -13.87 7.90
C ARG A 47 -3.17 -14.40 7.95
N LYS A 48 -4.15 -13.58 7.58
CA LYS A 48 -5.58 -13.85 7.76
C LYS A 48 -6.36 -13.75 6.44
N VAL A 49 -5.93 -14.51 5.45
CA VAL A 49 -6.52 -14.50 4.08
C VAL A 49 -8.02 -14.72 4.11
N ARG A 50 -8.49 -15.73 4.88
CA ARG A 50 -9.92 -16.08 4.94
C ARG A 50 -10.77 -14.92 5.47
N GLU A 51 -10.26 -14.21 6.47
CA GLU A 51 -10.93 -13.06 7.06
C GLU A 51 -10.93 -11.87 6.10
N ILE A 52 -9.81 -11.58 5.42
CA ILE A 52 -9.72 -10.55 4.38
C ILE A 52 -10.71 -10.87 3.26
N LEU A 53 -10.71 -12.10 2.75
CA LEU A 53 -11.62 -12.55 1.69
C LEU A 53 -13.09 -12.43 2.12
N ALA A 54 -13.41 -12.80 3.36
CA ALA A 54 -14.76 -12.66 3.89
C ALA A 54 -15.22 -11.19 3.98
N CYS A 55 -14.31 -10.26 4.22
CA CYS A 55 -14.61 -8.83 4.15
C CYS A 55 -14.82 -8.37 2.70
N LEU A 56 -13.93 -8.76 1.78
CA LEU A 56 -13.99 -8.39 0.36
C LEU A 56 -15.24 -8.91 -0.36
N LYS A 57 -15.89 -9.95 0.17
CA LYS A 57 -17.17 -10.50 -0.36
C LYS A 57 -18.43 -9.79 0.15
N ARG A 58 -18.30 -8.72 0.94
CA ARG A 58 -19.43 -8.00 1.55
C ARG A 58 -19.49 -6.53 1.15
N PRO A 59 -20.70 -5.92 1.14
CA PRO A 59 -20.81 -4.47 0.98
C PRO A 59 -20.04 -3.72 2.07
N PRO A 60 -19.42 -2.58 1.75
CA PRO A 60 -19.33 -1.95 0.43
C PRO A 60 -18.15 -2.45 -0.42
N LEU A 61 -17.37 -3.45 0.05
CA LEU A 61 -16.13 -3.91 -0.58
C LEU A 61 -16.35 -4.92 -1.72
N HIS A 62 -17.52 -5.57 -1.76
CA HIS A 62 -17.80 -6.63 -2.73
C HIS A 62 -17.77 -6.12 -4.18
N ARG A 63 -17.45 -7.03 -5.11
CA ARG A 63 -17.33 -6.71 -6.55
C ARG A 63 -16.34 -5.57 -6.84
N ALA A 64 -15.26 -5.48 -6.07
CA ALA A 64 -14.18 -4.57 -6.39
C ALA A 64 -13.62 -4.86 -7.79
N ASP A 65 -13.29 -3.81 -8.53
CA ASP A 65 -12.69 -3.88 -9.85
C ASP A 65 -11.17 -3.77 -9.76
N VAL A 66 -10.69 -3.00 -8.80
CA VAL A 66 -9.28 -2.84 -8.45
C VAL A 66 -9.12 -2.99 -6.94
N ILE A 67 -8.18 -3.84 -6.52
CA ILE A 67 -7.80 -3.99 -5.12
C ILE A 67 -6.29 -3.71 -5.00
N LEU A 68 -5.95 -2.75 -4.17
CA LEU A 68 -4.59 -2.35 -3.84
C LEU A 68 -4.21 -2.95 -2.49
N LEU A 69 -3.11 -3.71 -2.42
CA LEU A 69 -2.70 -4.40 -1.20
C LEU A 69 -1.25 -4.04 -0.85
N CYS A 70 -1.03 -3.44 0.33
CA CYS A 70 0.29 -3.26 0.93
C CYS A 70 0.58 -4.39 1.92
N GLU A 71 1.86 -4.60 2.24
CA GLU A 71 2.33 -5.66 3.17
C GLU A 71 1.81 -7.06 2.83
N VAL A 72 1.91 -7.43 1.58
CA VAL A 72 1.59 -8.78 1.11
C VAL A 72 2.81 -9.67 1.29
N ASN A 73 2.67 -10.76 2.02
CA ASN A 73 3.75 -11.73 2.23
C ASN A 73 3.53 -13.00 1.41
N THR A 74 4.65 -13.57 0.93
CA THR A 74 4.71 -14.87 0.28
C THR A 74 5.73 -15.77 0.99
N GLY A 75 5.55 -17.11 0.96
CA GLY A 75 6.56 -18.07 1.42
C GLY A 75 6.82 -18.12 2.93
N MET A 76 5.86 -17.74 3.78
CA MET A 76 6.07 -17.77 5.24
C MET A 76 6.33 -19.18 5.79
N LYS A 77 7.36 -19.35 6.68
CA LYS A 77 7.76 -20.64 7.29
C LYS A 77 6.59 -21.49 7.86
N ARG A 78 5.53 -20.85 8.37
CA ARG A 78 4.36 -21.55 8.91
C ARG A 78 3.33 -22.01 7.87
N ARG A 79 3.49 -21.56 6.61
CA ARG A 79 2.69 -21.94 5.46
C ARG A 79 3.56 -21.86 4.20
N PRO A 80 4.42 -22.87 3.96
CA PRO A 80 5.18 -22.95 2.72
C PRO A 80 4.23 -22.87 1.52
N GLY A 81 4.57 -22.05 0.53
CA GLY A 81 3.72 -21.83 -0.65
C GLY A 81 2.53 -20.87 -0.44
N HIS A 82 2.33 -20.33 0.76
CA HIS A 82 1.29 -19.32 0.99
C HIS A 82 1.64 -18.00 0.28
N ASP A 83 0.77 -17.58 -0.61
CA ASP A 83 0.83 -16.31 -1.34
C ASP A 83 -0.53 -15.60 -1.23
N LEU A 84 -0.58 -14.58 -0.35
CA LEU A 84 -1.81 -13.85 -0.11
C LEU A 84 -2.40 -13.26 -1.38
N ALA A 85 -1.57 -12.63 -2.24
CA ALA A 85 -2.06 -11.95 -3.44
C ALA A 85 -2.67 -12.95 -4.42
N THR A 86 -1.97 -14.06 -4.67
CA THR A 86 -2.44 -15.11 -5.56
C THR A 86 -3.69 -15.79 -5.01
N GLU A 87 -3.73 -16.14 -3.71
CA GLU A 87 -4.91 -16.76 -3.09
C GLU A 87 -6.15 -15.87 -3.15
N LEU A 88 -6.00 -14.55 -2.92
CA LEU A 88 -7.10 -13.60 -3.05
C LEU A 88 -7.52 -13.43 -4.51
N ALA A 89 -6.56 -13.32 -5.44
CA ALA A 89 -6.84 -13.19 -6.86
C ALA A 89 -7.60 -14.41 -7.40
N GLU A 90 -7.21 -15.62 -7.01
CA GLU A 90 -7.92 -16.85 -7.35
C GLU A 90 -9.35 -16.89 -6.81
N ALA A 91 -9.50 -16.62 -5.51
CA ALA A 91 -10.81 -16.66 -4.85
C ALA A 91 -11.78 -15.55 -5.30
N LEU A 92 -11.26 -14.49 -5.93
CA LEU A 92 -12.01 -13.36 -6.48
C LEU A 92 -12.04 -13.35 -8.01
N GLU A 93 -11.40 -14.32 -8.67
CA GLU A 93 -11.29 -14.43 -10.13
C GLU A 93 -10.71 -13.15 -10.76
N MET A 94 -9.64 -12.60 -10.17
CA MET A 94 -8.97 -11.38 -10.60
C MET A 94 -7.57 -11.68 -11.13
N SER A 95 -7.07 -10.84 -12.03
CA SER A 95 -5.65 -10.74 -12.37
C SER A 95 -4.86 -10.24 -11.18
N CYS A 96 -3.58 -10.62 -11.07
CA CYS A 96 -2.68 -10.23 -9.98
C CYS A 96 -1.35 -9.74 -10.53
N ALA A 97 -0.91 -8.57 -10.07
CA ALA A 97 0.46 -8.08 -10.21
C ALA A 97 1.05 -7.89 -8.81
N TYR A 98 2.25 -8.44 -8.56
CA TYR A 98 2.92 -8.39 -7.27
C TYR A 98 4.35 -7.90 -7.40
N ALA A 99 4.73 -6.85 -6.69
CA ALA A 99 6.09 -6.37 -6.55
C ALA A 99 6.65 -6.75 -5.18
N ARG A 100 7.79 -7.44 -5.20
CA ARG A 100 8.55 -7.80 -4.00
C ARG A 100 9.43 -6.63 -3.58
N GLU A 101 9.20 -6.08 -2.40
CA GLU A 101 10.05 -5.05 -1.81
C GLU A 101 11.26 -5.67 -1.13
N PHE A 102 11.01 -6.65 -0.27
CA PHE A 102 12.03 -7.27 0.56
C PHE A 102 11.93 -8.79 0.55
N GLY A 103 13.09 -9.44 0.37
CA GLY A 103 13.29 -10.84 0.70
C GLY A 103 13.79 -10.99 2.14
N LEU A 104 13.29 -11.96 2.86
CA LEU A 104 13.63 -12.24 4.26
C LEU A 104 14.56 -13.44 4.37
N ARG A 105 15.70 -13.26 5.04
CA ARG A 105 16.68 -14.31 5.32
C ARG A 105 16.69 -14.63 6.82
N PRO A 106 16.64 -15.91 7.20
CA PRO A 106 16.74 -16.31 8.59
C PRO A 106 18.15 -16.09 9.16
N PRO A 107 18.29 -15.93 10.47
CA PRO A 107 19.61 -15.85 11.09
C PRO A 107 20.37 -17.18 10.90
N GLY A 108 21.65 -17.04 10.55
CA GLY A 108 22.54 -18.20 10.33
C GLY A 108 22.48 -18.84 8.94
N ASP A 109 21.53 -18.43 8.11
CA ASP A 109 21.47 -18.82 6.70
C ASP A 109 21.25 -17.59 5.83
N GLU A 110 22.34 -17.07 5.28
CA GLU A 110 22.31 -15.89 4.39
C GLU A 110 22.15 -16.29 2.92
N SER A 111 22.11 -17.58 2.60
CA SER A 111 22.07 -18.07 1.22
C SER A 111 20.67 -18.07 0.64
N GLU A 112 19.62 -18.29 1.46
CA GLU A 112 18.26 -18.49 1.01
C GLU A 112 17.30 -17.39 1.49
N ILE A 113 16.47 -16.87 0.54
CA ILE A 113 15.34 -16.01 0.86
C ILE A 113 14.12 -16.91 1.06
N VAL A 114 13.64 -16.98 2.31
CA VAL A 114 12.54 -17.89 2.69
C VAL A 114 11.14 -17.25 2.62
N SER A 115 11.07 -15.94 2.45
CA SER A 115 9.80 -15.20 2.34
C SER A 115 10.03 -13.86 1.69
N TYR A 116 8.99 -13.34 1.03
CA TYR A 116 8.99 -11.98 0.48
C TYR A 116 7.85 -11.17 1.08
N MET A 117 8.06 -9.86 1.17
CA MET A 117 7.05 -8.87 1.49
C MET A 117 7.02 -7.83 0.37
N GLY A 118 5.83 -7.35 0.03
CA GLY A 118 5.69 -6.34 -1.02
C GLY A 118 4.27 -5.84 -1.19
N ASN A 119 4.00 -5.31 -2.38
CA ASN A 119 2.74 -4.69 -2.75
C ASN A 119 2.10 -5.43 -3.92
N ALA A 120 0.77 -5.51 -3.94
CA ALA A 120 0.04 -6.16 -5.03
C ALA A 120 -1.12 -5.30 -5.53
N ILE A 121 -1.42 -5.44 -6.82
CA ILE A 121 -2.62 -4.92 -7.47
C ILE A 121 -3.39 -6.12 -8.00
N LEU A 122 -4.66 -6.24 -7.59
CA LEU A 122 -5.59 -7.17 -8.21
C LEU A 122 -6.54 -6.39 -9.11
N SER A 123 -6.83 -6.92 -10.29
CA SER A 123 -7.68 -6.28 -11.30
C SER A 123 -8.72 -7.24 -11.85
N ALA A 124 -9.95 -6.76 -12.03
CA ALA A 124 -11.00 -7.49 -12.74
C ALA A 124 -10.76 -7.57 -14.25
N ALA A 125 -9.81 -6.83 -14.78
CA ALA A 125 -9.31 -6.88 -16.16
C ALA A 125 -7.86 -7.36 -16.18
N PRO A 126 -7.37 -7.94 -17.29
CA PRO A 126 -5.96 -8.28 -17.46
C PRO A 126 -5.08 -7.02 -17.47
N PHE A 127 -3.84 -7.17 -17.03
CA PHE A 127 -2.82 -6.13 -17.17
C PHE A 127 -2.25 -6.16 -18.59
N GLU A 128 -2.06 -4.97 -19.18
CA GLU A 128 -1.33 -4.80 -20.43
C GLU A 128 0.16 -4.56 -20.16
N GLU A 129 0.45 -3.67 -19.20
CA GLU A 129 1.79 -3.37 -18.75
C GLU A 129 1.88 -3.44 -17.23
N VAL A 130 3.04 -3.92 -16.74
CA VAL A 130 3.34 -3.98 -15.31
C VAL A 130 4.79 -3.60 -15.08
N ALA A 131 5.01 -2.57 -14.29
CA ALA A 131 6.34 -2.12 -13.88
C ALA A 131 6.47 -2.11 -12.35
N ALA A 132 7.52 -2.74 -11.84
CA ALA A 132 7.96 -2.53 -10.48
C ALA A 132 8.79 -1.24 -10.43
N VAL A 133 8.50 -0.36 -9.48
CA VAL A 133 9.12 0.96 -9.37
C VAL A 133 9.89 1.04 -8.05
N ALA A 134 11.22 1.06 -8.14
CA ALA A 134 12.05 1.29 -6.95
C ALA A 134 11.92 2.73 -6.48
N MET A 135 11.81 2.91 -5.17
CA MET A 135 11.71 4.21 -4.52
C MET A 135 13.00 4.56 -3.78
N HIS A 136 13.17 5.83 -3.48
CA HIS A 136 14.26 6.30 -2.62
C HIS A 136 14.30 5.49 -1.31
N LYS A 137 15.49 4.98 -0.95
CA LYS A 137 15.71 4.24 0.29
C LYS A 137 16.12 5.22 1.40
N PRO A 138 15.28 5.44 2.42
CA PRO A 138 15.66 6.30 3.54
C PRO A 138 16.83 5.70 4.33
N PRO A 139 17.68 6.56 4.93
CA PRO A 139 18.82 6.10 5.72
C PRO A 139 18.42 5.41 7.03
N THR A 140 17.20 5.65 7.50
CA THR A 140 16.67 5.02 8.72
C THR A 140 16.23 3.60 8.44
N PRO A 141 16.75 2.57 9.13
CA PRO A 141 16.29 1.20 8.93
C PRO A 141 14.81 1.04 9.30
N MET A 142 14.10 0.22 8.53
CA MET A 142 12.74 -0.19 8.86
C MET A 142 12.70 -0.94 10.19
N ALA A 143 11.62 -0.74 10.97
CA ALA A 143 11.45 -1.46 12.23
C ALA A 143 11.31 -2.97 12.00
N TRP A 144 11.94 -3.75 12.86
CA TRP A 144 11.73 -5.18 12.96
C TRP A 144 10.81 -5.52 14.14
N PRO A 145 9.86 -6.43 13.98
CA PRO A 145 9.23 -7.09 15.11
C PRO A 145 10.32 -7.75 16.00
N ARG A 146 10.15 -7.70 17.31
CA ARG A 146 11.18 -8.22 18.26
C ARG A 146 11.64 -9.64 17.96
N HIS A 147 10.72 -10.51 17.52
CA HIS A 147 11.01 -11.91 17.18
C HIS A 147 11.75 -12.07 15.84
N MET A 148 11.86 -11.02 15.05
CA MET A 148 12.57 -11.02 13.74
C MET A 148 13.81 -10.11 13.75
N ARG A 149 14.24 -9.62 14.90
CA ARG A 149 15.40 -8.70 15.02
C ARG A 149 16.71 -9.25 14.47
N HIS A 150 16.85 -10.57 14.37
CA HIS A 150 18.02 -11.25 13.83
C HIS A 150 17.89 -11.64 12.35
N TRP A 151 16.77 -11.33 11.73
CA TRP A 151 16.53 -11.57 10.31
C TRP A 151 17.14 -10.43 9.48
N SER A 152 17.70 -10.77 8.33
CA SER A 152 18.13 -9.76 7.37
C SER A 152 17.09 -9.53 6.28
N ARG A 153 17.11 -8.34 5.67
CA ARG A 153 16.28 -7.96 4.53
C ARG A 153 17.16 -7.68 3.31
N VAL A 154 16.77 -8.26 2.19
CA VAL A 154 17.37 -7.96 0.88
C VAL A 154 16.33 -7.28 0.02
N GLY A 155 16.67 -6.16 -0.60
CA GLY A 155 15.75 -5.40 -1.43
C GLY A 155 15.65 -3.93 -1.04
N ALA A 156 14.67 -3.26 -1.62
CA ALA A 156 14.43 -1.83 -1.44
C ALA A 156 12.92 -1.54 -1.50
N PRO A 157 12.47 -0.38 -0.99
CA PRO A 157 11.10 0.07 -1.15
C PRO A 157 10.71 0.06 -2.64
N THR A 158 9.65 -0.65 -2.98
CA THR A 158 9.24 -0.88 -4.36
C THR A 158 7.72 -0.84 -4.47
N GLY A 159 7.21 0.04 -5.34
CA GLY A 159 5.80 0.09 -5.72
C GLY A 159 5.53 -0.63 -7.03
N LEU A 160 4.28 -0.55 -7.50
CA LEU A 160 3.84 -1.01 -8.82
C LEU A 160 3.17 0.11 -9.58
N VAL A 161 3.37 0.12 -10.90
CA VAL A 161 2.57 0.86 -11.87
C VAL A 161 2.11 -0.13 -12.91
N THR A 162 0.82 -0.12 -13.24
CA THR A 162 0.22 -1.04 -14.22
C THR A 162 -0.73 -0.29 -15.14
N THR A 163 -0.91 -0.81 -16.35
CA THR A 163 -1.95 -0.38 -17.28
C THR A 163 -2.99 -1.49 -17.44
N VAL A 164 -4.26 -1.12 -17.34
CA VAL A 164 -5.42 -2.02 -17.53
C VAL A 164 -6.46 -1.34 -18.41
N LYS A 165 -7.29 -2.13 -19.09
CA LYS A 165 -8.43 -1.60 -19.86
C LYS A 165 -9.76 -2.03 -19.29
N PHE A 166 -10.59 -1.06 -19.00
CA PHE A 166 -11.96 -1.26 -18.56
C PHE A 166 -12.94 -0.64 -19.57
N GLY A 167 -13.74 -1.49 -20.24
CA GLY A 167 -14.71 -1.02 -21.25
C GLY A 167 -14.07 -0.32 -22.45
N GLY A 168 -12.82 -0.65 -22.77
CA GLY A 168 -12.04 0.01 -23.83
C GLY A 168 -11.22 1.23 -23.35
N GLU A 169 -11.51 1.74 -22.17
CA GLU A 169 -10.81 2.89 -21.58
C GLU A 169 -9.53 2.45 -20.87
N GLU A 170 -8.42 3.07 -21.22
CA GLU A 170 -7.12 2.82 -20.58
C GLU A 170 -7.06 3.51 -19.21
N LEU A 171 -6.53 2.78 -18.25
CA LEU A 171 -6.41 3.20 -16.87
C LEU A 171 -5.04 2.82 -16.30
N THR A 172 -4.29 3.81 -15.85
CA THR A 172 -3.10 3.56 -15.03
C THR A 172 -3.50 3.28 -13.58
N VAL A 173 -2.98 2.20 -13.01
CA VAL A 173 -3.19 1.86 -11.61
C VAL A 173 -1.83 1.74 -10.91
N GLY A 174 -1.66 2.48 -9.82
CA GLY A 174 -0.43 2.48 -9.05
C GLY A 174 -0.62 2.20 -7.57
N ILE A 175 0.39 1.61 -6.95
CA ILE A 175 0.46 1.40 -5.50
C ILE A 175 1.87 1.66 -4.98
N ALA A 176 1.94 2.31 -3.81
CA ALA A 176 3.18 2.47 -3.05
C ALA A 176 2.94 2.27 -1.56
N HIS A 177 3.92 1.67 -0.87
CA HIS A 177 3.98 1.62 0.58
C HIS A 177 5.22 2.40 1.04
N LEU A 178 5.01 3.55 1.67
CA LEU A 178 6.10 4.43 2.10
C LEU A 178 6.65 4.02 3.46
N HIS A 179 7.88 4.40 3.72
CA HIS A 179 8.59 3.99 4.91
C HIS A 179 8.03 4.64 6.19
N SER A 180 7.62 3.82 7.16
CA SER A 180 6.93 4.26 8.39
C SER A 180 7.82 5.05 9.38
N ARG A 181 9.15 4.90 9.32
CA ARG A 181 10.08 5.47 10.31
C ARG A 181 10.93 6.60 9.77
N CYS A 182 10.61 7.13 8.63
CA CYS A 182 11.29 8.27 8.03
C CYS A 182 10.57 9.59 8.31
N THR A 183 11.22 10.70 7.95
CA THR A 183 10.64 12.04 8.07
C THR A 183 9.63 12.31 6.95
N PRO A 184 8.74 13.31 7.08
CA PRO A 184 7.89 13.76 5.99
C PRO A 184 8.65 14.09 4.71
N ALA A 185 9.82 14.73 4.82
CA ALA A 185 10.67 15.05 3.66
C ALA A 185 11.22 13.79 2.97
N GLU A 186 11.58 12.74 3.71
CA GLU A 186 12.02 11.47 3.15
C GLU A 186 10.86 10.72 2.47
N ARG A 187 9.63 10.76 3.03
CA ARG A 187 8.43 10.23 2.36
C ARG A 187 8.12 10.98 1.07
N ALA A 188 8.27 12.30 1.09
CA ALA A 188 8.11 13.12 -0.12
C ALA A 188 9.14 12.74 -1.21
N ARG A 189 10.40 12.48 -0.86
CA ARG A 189 11.40 11.98 -1.81
C ARG A 189 11.04 10.60 -2.36
N GLN A 190 10.52 9.68 -1.53
CA GLN A 190 10.04 8.37 -2.00
C GLN A 190 8.90 8.54 -3.00
N MET A 191 7.94 9.40 -2.70
CA MET A 191 6.82 9.69 -3.59
C MET A 191 7.29 10.33 -4.89
N ALA A 192 8.17 11.33 -4.83
CA ALA A 192 8.74 11.97 -6.02
C ALA A 192 9.42 10.95 -6.94
N THR A 193 10.29 10.08 -6.38
CA THR A 193 10.96 9.01 -7.13
C THR A 193 9.96 8.03 -7.75
N TYR A 194 8.92 7.65 -7.03
CA TYR A 194 7.86 6.79 -7.55
C TYR A 194 7.12 7.43 -8.74
N LEU A 195 6.73 8.70 -8.58
CA LEU A 195 5.98 9.44 -9.58
C LEU A 195 6.77 9.75 -10.86
N GLU A 196 8.09 9.64 -10.86
CA GLU A 196 8.89 9.70 -12.10
C GLU A 196 8.55 8.59 -13.09
N SER A 197 8.11 7.42 -12.60
CA SER A 197 7.70 6.27 -13.41
C SER A 197 6.17 6.20 -13.61
N PHE A 198 5.43 7.13 -13.01
CA PHE A 198 3.98 7.20 -13.14
C PHE A 198 3.62 8.13 -14.32
N PRO A 199 2.77 7.73 -15.28
CA PRO A 199 2.42 8.56 -16.43
C PRO A 199 1.90 9.94 -16.01
N ALA A 200 2.30 10.98 -16.75
CA ALA A 200 1.96 12.36 -16.43
C ALA A 200 0.53 12.74 -16.80
N ALA A 201 -0.10 12.00 -17.73
CA ALA A 201 -1.44 12.26 -18.25
C ALA A 201 -2.26 10.97 -18.33
N GLY A 202 -3.54 11.10 -18.65
CA GLY A 202 -4.49 9.99 -18.75
C GLY A 202 -5.13 9.61 -17.40
N ARG A 203 -6.17 8.79 -17.48
CA ARG A 203 -6.91 8.35 -16.30
C ARG A 203 -6.03 7.51 -15.38
N ALA A 204 -6.08 7.81 -14.10
CA ALA A 204 -5.25 7.11 -13.14
C ALA A 204 -5.90 6.92 -11.78
N ILE A 205 -5.56 5.79 -11.15
CA ILE A 205 -5.81 5.48 -9.74
C ILE A 205 -4.46 5.24 -9.09
N PHE A 206 -4.20 5.92 -8.00
CA PHE A 206 -3.06 5.68 -7.14
C PHE A 206 -3.55 5.42 -5.71
N GLY A 207 -2.90 4.53 -4.98
CA GLY A 207 -3.18 4.36 -3.56
C GLY A 207 -2.07 3.64 -2.83
N GLY A 208 -2.17 3.61 -1.50
CA GLY A 208 -1.21 2.91 -0.67
C GLY A 208 -1.22 3.35 0.78
N ASP A 209 -0.44 2.66 1.57
CA ASP A 209 -0.07 3.10 2.91
C ASP A 209 1.07 4.11 2.79
N LEU A 210 0.73 5.39 2.86
CA LEU A 210 1.68 6.48 2.72
C LEU A 210 2.38 6.85 4.04
N ASN A 211 2.04 6.16 5.12
CA ASN A 211 2.62 6.35 6.45
C ASN A 211 2.67 7.83 6.90
N THR A 212 1.60 8.58 6.63
CA THR A 212 1.45 10.03 6.85
C THR A 212 1.34 10.37 8.33
N THR A 213 2.38 10.06 9.09
CA THR A 213 2.44 10.28 10.54
C THR A 213 2.86 11.69 10.92
N THR A 214 3.17 12.55 9.93
CA THR A 214 3.64 13.94 10.09
C THR A 214 4.91 14.13 10.93
N THR A 215 5.48 13.04 11.45
CA THR A 215 6.69 13.03 12.28
C THR A 215 7.53 11.80 11.98
N LYS A 216 8.77 11.77 12.49
CA LYS A 216 9.64 10.59 12.44
C LYS A 216 9.39 9.70 13.66
N LEU A 217 8.76 8.55 13.50
CA LEU A 217 8.51 7.58 14.59
C LEU A 217 9.72 6.66 14.83
N SER A 218 10.87 7.19 15.26
CA SER A 218 12.11 6.38 15.35
C SER A 218 12.50 5.91 16.75
N SER A 219 11.91 6.43 17.84
CA SER A 219 12.26 6.06 19.22
C SER A 219 11.08 6.21 20.20
N ARG A 220 11.20 5.59 21.40
CA ARG A 220 10.21 5.77 22.48
C ARG A 220 10.03 7.22 22.90
N ALA A 221 11.10 8.00 22.96
CA ALA A 221 11.05 9.43 23.27
C ALA A 221 10.24 10.21 22.22
N LEU A 222 10.39 9.84 20.94
CA LEU A 222 9.61 10.40 19.84
C LEU A 222 8.13 9.99 19.89
N ILE A 223 7.81 8.79 20.36
CA ILE A 223 6.41 8.35 20.57
C ILE A 223 5.74 9.23 21.60
N LEU A 224 6.42 9.58 22.70
CA LEU A 224 5.90 10.50 23.72
C LEU A 224 5.77 11.94 23.19
N ALA A 225 6.76 12.41 22.42
CA ALA A 225 6.70 13.72 21.77
C ALA A 225 5.57 13.76 20.73
N THR A 226 5.39 12.69 19.97
CA THR A 226 4.29 12.53 19.01
C THR A 226 2.95 12.52 19.73
N ALA A 227 2.81 11.79 20.84
CA ALA A 227 1.59 11.81 21.65
C ALA A 227 1.26 13.22 22.15
N ARG A 228 2.26 13.98 22.65
CA ARG A 228 2.07 15.38 23.03
C ARG A 228 1.62 16.25 21.86
N GLN A 229 2.20 16.08 20.67
CA GLN A 229 1.77 16.80 19.47
C GLN A 229 0.35 16.40 19.04
N MET A 230 -0.04 15.13 19.18
CA MET A 230 -1.41 14.66 18.94
C MET A 230 -2.43 15.38 19.82
N PHE A 231 -2.11 15.57 21.08
CA PHE A 231 -2.98 16.33 22.01
C PHE A 231 -3.01 17.83 21.69
N ALA A 232 -1.86 18.41 21.30
CA ALA A 232 -1.75 19.84 21.03
C ALA A 232 -2.31 20.24 19.65
N ASN A 233 -2.22 19.34 18.65
CA ASN A 233 -2.70 19.59 17.30
C ASN A 233 -3.20 18.26 16.65
N PRO A 234 -4.43 17.83 16.92
CA PRO A 234 -5.00 16.59 16.40
C PRO A 234 -5.11 16.56 14.88
N ASP A 235 -5.20 17.72 14.21
CA ASP A 235 -5.30 17.82 12.76
C ASP A 235 -4.09 17.20 12.05
N ARG A 236 -2.91 17.20 12.69
CA ARG A 236 -1.72 16.51 12.14
C ARG A 236 -1.94 15.02 11.87
N PHE A 237 -2.92 14.39 12.49
CA PHE A 237 -3.23 12.97 12.36
C PHE A 237 -4.51 12.70 11.57
N HIS A 238 -5.44 13.64 11.60
CA HIS A 238 -6.74 13.51 10.92
C HIS A 238 -6.75 14.14 9.54
N ALA A 239 -5.99 15.21 9.35
CA ALA A 239 -5.79 15.92 8.09
C ALA A 239 -4.28 16.09 7.80
N PRO A 240 -3.49 15.00 7.74
CA PRO A 240 -2.03 15.05 7.57
C PRO A 240 -1.60 15.63 6.22
N GLU A 241 -2.50 15.75 5.24
CA GLU A 241 -2.26 16.32 3.92
C GLU A 241 -1.74 17.76 3.98
N ALA A 242 -2.07 18.50 5.03
CA ALA A 242 -1.55 19.86 5.26
C ALA A 242 -0.10 19.88 5.78
N TYR A 243 0.42 18.75 6.26
CA TYR A 243 1.73 18.64 6.93
C TYR A 243 2.70 17.69 6.24
N GLU A 244 2.27 16.96 5.23
CA GLU A 244 3.07 15.99 4.48
C GLU A 244 3.33 16.53 3.06
N PRO A 245 4.58 16.91 2.73
CA PRO A 245 4.91 17.49 1.42
C PRO A 245 4.63 16.55 0.24
N LEU A 246 4.54 15.23 0.49
CA LEU A 246 4.24 14.24 -0.55
C LEU A 246 2.93 14.52 -1.31
N PHE A 247 1.93 15.15 -0.66
CA PHE A 247 0.67 15.51 -1.31
C PHE A 247 0.85 16.64 -2.36
N GLY A 248 1.88 17.47 -2.21
CA GLY A 248 2.30 18.41 -3.26
C GLY A 248 2.67 17.69 -4.55
N HIS A 249 3.51 16.64 -4.44
CA HIS A 249 3.91 15.84 -5.60
C HIS A 249 2.74 15.09 -6.26
N LEU A 250 1.76 14.62 -5.49
CA LEU A 250 0.54 14.03 -6.06
C LEU A 250 -0.24 15.07 -6.87
N ARG A 251 -0.48 16.27 -6.31
CA ARG A 251 -1.18 17.36 -7.00
C ARG A 251 -0.44 17.83 -8.27
N GLU A 252 0.88 17.94 -8.24
CA GLU A 252 1.69 18.25 -9.42
C GLU A 252 1.50 17.25 -10.58
N ARG A 253 1.07 16.02 -10.27
CA ARG A 253 0.70 14.99 -11.24
C ARG A 253 -0.79 14.88 -11.51
N GLY A 254 -1.59 15.85 -11.04
CA GLY A 254 -3.04 15.86 -11.17
C GLY A 254 -3.75 14.74 -10.40
N LEU A 255 -3.08 14.11 -9.44
CA LEU A 255 -3.65 13.07 -8.59
C LEU A 255 -4.33 13.70 -7.38
N GLU A 256 -5.65 13.76 -7.41
CA GLU A 256 -6.50 14.40 -6.39
C GLU A 256 -6.97 13.37 -5.36
N ILE A 257 -6.92 13.75 -4.08
CA ILE A 257 -7.35 12.89 -2.97
C ILE A 257 -8.79 13.18 -2.53
N GLU A 258 -9.34 14.32 -2.94
CA GLU A 258 -10.67 14.79 -2.59
C GLU A 258 -11.76 13.87 -3.14
N GLY A 259 -12.77 13.61 -2.33
CA GLY A 259 -13.87 12.69 -2.70
C GLY A 259 -13.48 11.20 -2.76
N ALA A 260 -12.21 10.86 -2.97
CA ALA A 260 -11.73 9.47 -2.96
C ALA A 260 -11.49 8.94 -1.54
N ASN A 261 -11.44 9.82 -0.54
CA ASN A 261 -11.18 9.49 0.85
C ASN A 261 -12.24 10.09 1.78
N VAL A 262 -12.49 9.42 2.91
CA VAL A 262 -13.29 10.01 3.99
C VAL A 262 -12.43 11.03 4.76
N ALA A 263 -12.90 12.27 4.86
CA ALA A 263 -12.20 13.32 5.60
C ALA A 263 -12.12 12.98 7.09
N ASN A 264 -11.03 13.36 7.75
CA ASN A 264 -10.82 13.22 9.20
C ASN A 264 -11.08 11.79 9.73
N ARG A 265 -10.88 10.78 8.91
CA ARG A 265 -11.11 9.38 9.27
C ARG A 265 -9.82 8.58 9.32
N ALA A 266 -9.44 8.14 10.53
CA ALA A 266 -8.29 7.27 10.73
C ALA A 266 -8.45 5.94 9.98
N THR A 267 -7.34 5.41 9.47
CA THR A 267 -7.28 4.11 8.78
C THR A 267 -6.44 3.08 9.52
N PHE A 268 -5.67 3.49 10.53
CA PHE A 268 -4.79 2.60 11.29
C PHE A 268 -5.21 2.46 12.75
N THR A 269 -5.04 1.27 13.33
CA THR A 269 -5.42 0.96 14.72
C THR A 269 -4.28 0.25 15.45
N PHE A 270 -3.51 0.97 16.27
CA PHE A 270 -2.40 0.42 17.06
C PHE A 270 -2.85 -0.66 18.05
N SER A 271 -3.90 -0.38 18.81
CA SER A 271 -4.51 -1.32 19.76
C SER A 271 -5.95 -0.87 20.03
N GLY A 272 -6.75 -1.77 20.58
CA GLY A 272 -8.12 -1.45 21.00
C GLY A 272 -8.21 -0.39 22.10
N LEU A 273 -7.10 -0.12 22.81
CA LEU A 273 -7.03 0.82 23.92
C LEU A 273 -6.86 2.29 23.48
N ILE A 274 -6.38 2.53 22.24
CA ILE A 274 -6.19 3.89 21.72
C ILE A 274 -7.53 4.43 21.19
N PRO A 275 -8.03 5.57 21.70
CA PRO A 275 -9.23 6.21 21.18
C PRO A 275 -9.17 6.45 19.67
N ARG A 276 -10.31 6.38 18.99
CA ARG A 276 -10.38 6.59 17.52
C ARG A 276 -9.85 7.96 17.11
N SER A 277 -10.08 8.99 17.92
CA SER A 277 -9.58 10.35 17.73
C SER A 277 -8.07 10.50 17.79
N MET A 278 -7.35 9.47 18.26
CA MET A 278 -5.89 9.46 18.35
C MET A 278 -5.24 8.50 17.33
N ARG A 279 -6.01 7.97 16.39
CA ARG A 279 -5.50 7.05 15.37
C ARG A 279 -5.16 7.83 14.10
N PRO A 280 -4.01 7.54 13.46
CA PRO A 280 -3.62 8.24 12.26
C PRO A 280 -4.39 7.74 11.02
N LYS A 281 -4.48 8.62 10.03
CA LYS A 281 -4.88 8.31 8.67
C LYS A 281 -3.60 8.07 7.86
N LEU A 282 -3.35 6.84 7.45
CA LEU A 282 -2.13 6.40 6.78
C LEU A 282 -2.37 5.95 5.34
N ASP A 283 -3.57 5.42 5.06
CA ASP A 283 -3.95 4.82 3.80
C ASP A 283 -4.75 5.82 2.97
N TRP A 284 -4.35 6.00 1.71
CA TRP A 284 -4.86 7.03 0.83
C TRP A 284 -5.12 6.51 -0.56
N LEU A 285 -6.20 7.02 -1.18
CA LEU A 285 -6.49 6.90 -2.60
C LEU A 285 -6.37 8.28 -3.25
N ALA A 286 -5.84 8.33 -4.46
CA ALA A 286 -5.80 9.53 -5.30
C ALA A 286 -6.20 9.14 -6.73
N VAL A 287 -6.87 10.04 -7.43
CA VAL A 287 -7.40 9.80 -8.77
C VAL A 287 -7.10 10.97 -9.69
N ARG A 288 -6.98 10.67 -10.98
CA ARG A 288 -6.83 11.65 -12.05
C ARG A 288 -7.76 11.30 -13.19
N GLU A 289 -8.47 12.29 -13.75
CA GLU A 289 -9.44 12.14 -14.84
C GLU A 289 -10.52 11.06 -14.57
N LEU A 290 -10.83 10.85 -13.30
CA LEU A 290 -11.87 9.98 -12.79
C LEU A 290 -12.64 10.76 -11.71
N ARG A 291 -13.95 10.59 -11.66
CA ARG A 291 -14.79 11.30 -10.71
C ARG A 291 -15.24 10.39 -9.56
N PRO A 292 -14.83 10.66 -8.30
CA PRO A 292 -15.38 9.97 -7.15
C PRO A 292 -16.91 10.19 -7.06
N ILE A 293 -17.66 9.09 -6.89
CA ILE A 293 -19.11 9.15 -6.74
C ILE A 293 -19.41 9.54 -5.29
N THR A 294 -20.10 10.66 -5.13
CA THR A 294 -20.43 11.23 -3.81
C THR A 294 -21.11 10.22 -2.90
N GLY A 295 -20.64 10.12 -1.66
CA GLY A 295 -21.20 9.24 -0.64
C GLY A 295 -20.75 7.78 -0.72
N THR A 296 -19.89 7.40 -1.68
CA THR A 296 -19.38 6.02 -1.80
C THR A 296 -18.03 5.80 -1.12
N ALA A 297 -17.26 6.86 -0.84
CA ALA A 297 -16.02 6.75 -0.10
C ALA A 297 -16.29 6.25 1.33
N ALA A 298 -15.57 5.19 1.73
CA ALA A 298 -15.77 4.57 3.04
C ALA A 298 -14.45 4.04 3.63
N VAL A 299 -14.38 4.07 4.97
CA VAL A 299 -13.34 3.37 5.76
C VAL A 299 -14.03 2.24 6.51
N VAL A 300 -13.67 1.00 6.18
CA VAL A 300 -14.35 -0.21 6.64
C VAL A 300 -13.41 -1.02 7.51
N PRO A 301 -13.75 -1.26 8.81
CA PRO A 301 -12.92 -2.10 9.65
C PRO A 301 -12.79 -3.53 9.11
N PRO A 302 -11.59 -4.14 9.09
CA PRO A 302 -11.36 -5.48 8.57
C PRO A 302 -11.79 -6.54 9.59
N ARG A 303 -13.09 -6.61 9.87
CA ARG A 303 -13.67 -7.56 10.83
C ARG A 303 -14.57 -8.56 10.10
N SER A 304 -14.21 -9.84 10.15
CA SER A 304 -15.16 -10.87 9.75
C SER A 304 -16.27 -10.98 10.82
N SER A 305 -17.52 -11.11 10.38
CA SER A 305 -18.67 -11.25 11.28
C SER A 305 -18.60 -12.53 12.13
N ILE A 306 -17.89 -13.56 11.66
CA ILE A 306 -17.84 -14.90 12.24
C ILE A 306 -16.94 -14.94 13.48
N LEU A 307 -15.78 -14.25 13.46
CA LEU A 307 -14.78 -14.41 14.49
C LEU A 307 -14.52 -13.12 15.30
N ARG A 308 -15.15 -11.99 15.01
CA ARG A 308 -14.91 -10.65 15.62
C ARG A 308 -13.43 -10.22 15.66
N ARG A 309 -12.52 -11.01 15.11
CA ARG A 309 -11.08 -10.70 15.04
C ARG A 309 -10.79 -9.79 13.86
N ARG A 310 -9.95 -8.79 14.06
CA ARG A 310 -9.46 -7.94 12.97
C ARG A 310 -8.54 -8.77 12.05
N ALA A 311 -8.72 -8.64 10.76
CA ALA A 311 -7.86 -9.27 9.75
C ALA A 311 -6.56 -8.49 9.54
N SER A 312 -6.57 -7.17 9.78
CA SER A 312 -5.43 -6.27 9.73
C SER A 312 -5.52 -5.23 10.84
N ASP A 313 -4.44 -4.55 11.18
CA ASP A 313 -4.41 -3.33 11.99
C ASP A 313 -4.76 -2.08 11.17
N HIS A 314 -4.82 -2.17 9.84
CA HIS A 314 -5.38 -1.16 8.96
C HIS A 314 -6.84 -1.44 8.62
N ASP A 315 -7.60 -0.39 8.35
CA ASP A 315 -8.97 -0.45 7.84
C ASP A 315 -8.94 -0.42 6.29
N PHE A 316 -9.93 -1.04 5.63
CA PHE A 316 -10.10 -0.88 4.19
C PHE A 316 -10.49 0.57 3.87
N VAL A 317 -9.92 1.11 2.80
CA VAL A 317 -10.39 2.34 2.16
C VAL A 317 -11.03 1.95 0.83
N THR A 318 -12.21 2.47 0.53
CA THR A 318 -12.92 2.16 -0.72
C THR A 318 -13.66 3.36 -1.26
N VAL A 319 -13.83 3.41 -2.58
CA VAL A 319 -14.61 4.42 -3.29
C VAL A 319 -15.14 3.85 -4.61
N GLU A 320 -16.27 4.35 -5.10
CA GLU A 320 -16.69 4.16 -6.48
C GLU A 320 -16.32 5.38 -7.31
N LEU A 321 -15.82 5.11 -8.51
CA LEU A 321 -15.38 6.10 -9.48
C LEU A 321 -16.22 6.02 -10.76
N ALA A 322 -16.52 7.15 -11.37
CA ALA A 322 -17.03 7.25 -12.73
C ALA A 322 -15.90 7.69 -13.68
N PHE A 323 -15.95 7.19 -14.93
CA PHE A 323 -15.06 7.60 -16.01
C PHE A 323 -15.35 9.02 -16.48
#